data_9e3b1bf7143f9e216df11b9eab5523dc
#
_entry.id   9e3b1bf7143f9e216df11b9eab5523dc
#
_cell.length_a   1.000
_cell.length_b   1.000
_cell.length_c   1.000
_cell.angle_alpha   90.00
_cell.angle_beta   90.00
_cell.angle_gamma   90.00
#
_symmetry.space_group_name_H-M   'P 1'
#
loop_
_entity.id
_entity.type
_entity.pdbx_description
1 polymer ?
#
loop_
_entity_poly.entity_id
_entity_poly.type
_entity_poly.pdbx_seq_one_letter_code
_entity_poly.pdbx_strand_id
1 'polypeptide(L)'
;MKVLLINGSSRKECTYTALSKVAESLNEENIETEIINVGVGPVRDCIGCKMCARNGNCRCVFNDDIVNEIIEKAENSDGFVFGTPVYYAHPSGRILSVLDRVFYAGKKVFEFKPGASIVSARRGGTVASFDVLNKYFTISQMPIVSSTYWNNVHGNNKLEVEKDLEGMQTMYSLGKNMAWLIKCIENGKKNDINKPENKVIKTNFIR
;
A
#
# COMPACT_ATOMS: atom_id res chain seq x y z
N MET A 1 5.30 4.15 -16.42
CA MET A 1 5.37 3.79 -14.99
C MET A 1 3.98 3.95 -14.41
N LYS A 2 3.60 3.07 -13.49
CA LYS A 2 2.25 3.04 -12.88
C LYS A 2 2.32 2.83 -11.37
N VAL A 3 1.48 3.54 -10.62
CA VAL A 3 1.30 3.36 -9.18
C VAL A 3 -0.12 2.90 -8.88
N LEU A 4 -0.25 1.82 -8.12
CA LEU A 4 -1.51 1.30 -7.65
C LEU A 4 -1.80 1.83 -6.25
N LEU A 5 -2.95 2.47 -6.08
CA LEU A 5 -3.39 3.02 -4.80
C LEU A 5 -4.60 2.23 -4.29
N ILE A 6 -4.57 1.80 -3.05
CA ILE A 6 -5.60 0.93 -2.48
C ILE A 6 -6.37 1.69 -1.38
N ASN A 7 -7.64 1.98 -1.62
CA ASN A 7 -8.51 2.57 -0.62
C ASN A 7 -9.11 1.49 0.28
N GLY A 8 -8.56 1.31 1.48
CA GLY A 8 -9.02 0.38 2.50
C GLY A 8 -10.25 0.85 3.28
N SER A 9 -10.80 2.00 2.93
CA SER A 9 -12.09 2.46 3.44
C SER A 9 -13.23 1.83 2.64
N SER A 10 -14.33 1.53 3.30
CA SER A 10 -15.58 1.16 2.64
C SER A 10 -16.25 2.34 1.89
N ARG A 11 -15.78 3.56 2.13
CA ARG A 11 -16.32 4.81 1.58
C ARG A 11 -15.29 5.54 0.74
N LYS A 12 -15.75 6.32 -0.24
CA LYS A 12 -14.91 7.26 -1.00
C LYS A 12 -14.90 8.64 -0.33
N GLU A 13 -14.38 8.69 0.90
CA GLU A 13 -14.33 9.88 1.75
C GLU A 13 -12.88 10.21 2.13
N CYS A 14 -12.57 10.45 3.40
CA CYS A 14 -11.27 10.93 3.89
C CYS A 14 -10.05 10.18 3.32
N THR A 15 -10.04 8.85 3.41
CA THR A 15 -8.93 8.04 2.88
C THR A 15 -8.81 8.17 1.36
N TYR A 16 -9.94 8.15 0.65
CA TYR A 16 -9.96 8.31 -0.80
C TYR A 16 -9.48 9.70 -1.23
N THR A 17 -9.88 10.77 -0.52
CA THR A 17 -9.42 12.15 -0.76
C THR A 17 -7.91 12.26 -0.60
N ALA A 18 -7.35 11.68 0.46
CA ALA A 18 -5.91 11.62 0.67
C ALA A 18 -5.18 10.87 -0.46
N LEU A 19 -5.68 9.69 -0.87
CA LEU A 19 -5.13 8.93 -2.01
C LEU A 19 -5.24 9.72 -3.33
N SER A 20 -6.34 10.44 -3.54
CA SER A 20 -6.51 11.27 -4.73
C SER A 20 -5.46 12.39 -4.81
N LYS A 21 -5.06 12.96 -3.66
CA LYS A 21 -4.01 13.98 -3.62
C LYS A 21 -2.62 13.41 -3.95
N VAL A 22 -2.35 12.18 -3.50
CA VAL A 22 -1.13 11.45 -3.91
C VAL A 22 -1.17 11.17 -5.42
N ALA A 23 -2.31 10.70 -5.94
CA ALA A 23 -2.47 10.43 -7.37
C ALA A 23 -2.30 11.68 -8.23
N GLU A 24 -2.83 12.82 -7.81
CA GLU A 24 -2.65 14.12 -8.46
C GLU A 24 -1.16 14.44 -8.67
N SER A 25 -0.37 14.37 -7.60
CA SER A 25 1.07 14.70 -7.68
C SER A 25 1.89 13.67 -8.45
N LEU A 26 1.49 12.40 -8.47
CA LEU A 26 2.10 11.37 -9.32
C LEU A 26 1.80 11.61 -10.81
N ASN A 27 0.56 11.97 -11.13
CA ASN A 27 0.15 12.25 -12.51
C ASN A 27 0.87 13.47 -13.09
N GLU A 28 1.11 14.52 -12.28
CA GLU A 28 1.95 15.66 -12.68
C GLU A 28 3.38 15.24 -13.03
N GLU A 29 3.86 14.14 -12.46
CA GLU A 29 5.17 13.56 -12.77
C GLU A 29 5.14 12.54 -13.92
N ASN A 30 4.04 12.47 -14.68
CA ASN A 30 3.79 11.53 -15.76
C ASN A 30 3.84 10.06 -15.33
N ILE A 31 3.37 9.77 -14.13
CA ILE A 31 3.16 8.41 -13.62
C ILE A 31 1.66 8.11 -13.60
N GLU A 32 1.27 7.08 -14.32
CA GLU A 32 -0.12 6.60 -14.34
C GLU A 32 -0.55 6.14 -12.94
N THR A 33 -1.77 6.44 -12.56
CA THR A 33 -2.32 6.03 -11.28
C THR A 33 -3.65 5.31 -11.42
N GLU A 34 -3.87 4.32 -10.58
CA GLU A 34 -5.16 3.62 -10.46
C GLU A 34 -5.53 3.48 -8.99
N ILE A 35 -6.74 3.94 -8.61
CA ILE A 35 -7.25 3.78 -7.24
C ILE A 35 -8.26 2.63 -7.19
N ILE A 36 -7.90 1.55 -6.50
CA ILE A 36 -8.80 0.44 -6.21
C ILE A 36 -9.51 0.69 -4.89
N ASN A 37 -10.83 0.55 -4.89
CA ASN A 37 -11.62 0.62 -3.67
C ASN A 37 -11.92 -0.80 -3.18
N VAL A 38 -11.56 -1.11 -1.94
CA VAL A 38 -11.85 -2.44 -1.35
C VAL A 38 -13.36 -2.66 -1.19
N GLY A 39 -14.14 -1.57 -1.13
CA GLY A 39 -15.61 -1.64 -1.15
C GLY A 39 -16.22 -2.07 0.17
N VAL A 40 -17.50 -2.46 0.13
CA VAL A 40 -18.31 -2.85 1.30
C VAL A 40 -18.52 -4.36 1.42
N GLY A 41 -18.21 -5.13 0.36
CA GLY A 41 -18.37 -6.57 0.34
C GLY A 41 -17.53 -7.29 1.40
N PRO A 42 -17.83 -8.53 1.73
CA PRO A 42 -17.05 -9.31 2.68
C PRO A 42 -15.65 -9.55 2.12
N VAL A 43 -14.64 -9.43 2.98
CA VAL A 43 -13.26 -9.83 2.69
C VAL A 43 -12.83 -10.82 3.77
N ARG A 44 -12.45 -12.01 3.35
CA ARG A 44 -11.95 -13.05 4.27
C ARG A 44 -10.54 -12.70 4.73
N ASP A 45 -10.21 -13.06 5.95
CA ASP A 45 -8.84 -13.07 6.44
C ASP A 45 -8.03 -14.25 5.85
N CYS A 46 -6.74 -14.28 6.15
CA CYS A 46 -5.87 -15.39 5.75
C CYS A 46 -6.04 -16.57 6.72
N ILE A 47 -6.52 -17.70 6.24
CA ILE A 47 -6.69 -18.93 7.04
C ILE A 47 -5.42 -19.79 7.13
N GLY A 48 -4.28 -19.33 6.64
CA GLY A 48 -3.00 -20.05 6.72
C GLY A 48 -2.95 -21.38 5.96
N CYS A 49 -3.82 -21.61 4.97
CA CYS A 49 -3.93 -22.90 4.23
C CYS A 49 -2.71 -23.25 3.37
N LYS A 50 -1.79 -22.32 3.14
CA LYS A 50 -0.55 -22.46 2.35
C LYS A 50 -0.77 -22.86 0.87
N MET A 51 -2.00 -22.79 0.35
CA MET A 51 -2.29 -23.16 -1.04
C MET A 51 -1.58 -22.25 -2.04
N CYS A 52 -1.46 -20.95 -1.76
CA CYS A 52 -0.68 -20.02 -2.60
C CYS A 52 0.80 -20.44 -2.73
N ALA A 53 1.41 -20.98 -1.65
CA ALA A 53 2.77 -21.50 -1.71
C ALA A 53 2.86 -22.83 -2.47
N ARG A 54 1.86 -23.71 -2.32
CA ARG A 54 1.80 -25.01 -3.02
C ARG A 54 1.58 -24.84 -4.52
N ASN A 55 0.67 -23.94 -4.90
CA ASN A 55 0.34 -23.68 -6.31
C ASN A 55 1.45 -22.88 -7.01
N GLY A 56 2.24 -22.11 -6.29
CA GLY A 56 3.36 -21.32 -6.83
C GLY A 56 2.96 -20.20 -7.82
N ASN A 57 1.68 -19.87 -7.91
CA ASN A 57 1.13 -18.96 -8.92
C ASN A 57 0.92 -17.53 -8.42
N CYS A 58 1.42 -17.19 -7.23
CA CYS A 58 1.24 -15.89 -6.58
C CYS A 58 -0.25 -15.48 -6.42
N ARG A 59 -1.16 -16.44 -6.26
CA ARG A 59 -2.60 -16.17 -6.08
C ARG A 59 -3.12 -16.80 -4.80
N CYS A 60 -4.06 -16.12 -4.14
CA CYS A 60 -4.85 -16.71 -3.06
C CYS A 60 -5.83 -17.74 -3.62
N VAL A 61 -6.10 -18.80 -2.86
CA VAL A 61 -7.07 -19.83 -3.26
C VAL A 61 -8.51 -19.30 -3.29
N PHE A 62 -8.82 -18.31 -2.46
CA PHE A 62 -10.10 -17.62 -2.48
C PHE A 62 -10.13 -16.60 -3.62
N ASN A 63 -11.16 -16.66 -4.45
CA ASN A 63 -11.31 -15.85 -5.65
C ASN A 63 -12.67 -15.12 -5.70
N ASP A 64 -13.29 -14.95 -4.55
CA ASP A 64 -14.62 -14.35 -4.38
C ASP A 64 -14.55 -12.90 -3.82
N ASP A 65 -13.36 -12.30 -3.82
CA ASP A 65 -13.12 -10.92 -3.37
C ASP A 65 -11.98 -10.23 -4.15
N ILE A 66 -11.63 -9.01 -3.73
CA ILE A 66 -10.70 -8.11 -4.42
C ILE A 66 -9.23 -8.54 -4.40
N VAL A 67 -8.83 -9.52 -3.56
CA VAL A 67 -7.42 -9.83 -3.27
C VAL A 67 -6.64 -10.24 -4.51
N ASN A 68 -7.15 -11.18 -5.30
CA ASN A 68 -6.46 -11.64 -6.50
C ASN A 68 -6.43 -10.59 -7.61
N GLU A 69 -7.44 -9.72 -7.71
CA GLU A 69 -7.43 -8.58 -8.61
C GLU A 69 -6.30 -7.60 -8.26
N ILE A 70 -6.12 -7.30 -6.95
CA ILE A 70 -5.01 -6.44 -6.50
C ILE A 70 -3.66 -7.05 -6.87
N ILE A 71 -3.46 -8.35 -6.66
CA ILE A 71 -2.20 -9.03 -7.00
C ILE A 71 -1.94 -8.96 -8.51
N GLU A 72 -2.96 -9.20 -9.34
CA GLU A 72 -2.86 -9.15 -10.79
C GLU A 72 -2.46 -7.76 -11.29
N LYS A 73 -3.12 -6.71 -10.80
CA LYS A 73 -2.78 -5.33 -11.16
C LYS A 73 -1.40 -4.91 -10.64
N ALA A 74 -0.99 -5.45 -9.50
CA ALA A 74 0.33 -5.19 -8.91
C ALA A 74 1.48 -5.74 -9.77
N GLU A 75 1.27 -6.78 -10.57
CA GLU A 75 2.29 -7.32 -11.48
C GLU A 75 2.78 -6.25 -12.46
N ASN A 76 1.87 -5.42 -12.95
CA ASN A 76 2.12 -4.35 -13.92
C ASN A 76 2.26 -2.95 -13.29
N SER A 77 2.52 -2.88 -11.99
CA SER A 77 2.69 -1.62 -11.26
C SER A 77 4.10 -1.49 -10.71
N ASP A 78 4.61 -0.26 -10.66
CA ASP A 78 5.97 0.09 -10.25
C ASP A 78 6.04 0.61 -8.80
N GLY A 79 4.90 0.93 -8.19
CA GLY A 79 4.81 1.41 -6.82
C GLY A 79 3.40 1.25 -6.25
N PHE A 80 3.28 1.38 -4.92
CA PHE A 80 2.04 1.09 -4.21
C PHE A 80 1.76 2.07 -3.08
N VAL A 81 0.51 2.50 -2.94
CA VAL A 81 0.05 3.27 -1.78
C VAL A 81 -1.16 2.59 -1.15
N PHE A 82 -1.06 2.21 0.12
CA PHE A 82 -2.17 1.60 0.86
C PHE A 82 -2.74 2.60 1.86
N GLY A 83 -4.02 2.94 1.68
CA GLY A 83 -4.74 3.87 2.54
C GLY A 83 -5.70 3.18 3.48
N THR A 84 -5.77 3.66 4.73
CA THR A 84 -6.69 3.14 5.74
C THR A 84 -7.35 4.24 6.56
N PRO A 85 -8.63 4.11 6.92
CA PRO A 85 -9.18 4.86 8.05
C PRO A 85 -8.72 4.25 9.38
N VAL A 86 -8.72 5.05 10.43
CA VAL A 86 -8.46 4.57 11.80
C VAL A 86 -9.74 4.11 12.47
N TYR A 87 -9.72 2.89 12.99
CA TYR A 87 -10.74 2.35 13.89
C TYR A 87 -10.08 1.83 15.16
N TYR A 88 -10.48 2.34 16.34
CA TYR A 88 -9.90 1.96 17.63
C TYR A 88 -8.37 2.06 17.68
N ALA A 89 -7.83 3.18 17.18
CA ALA A 89 -6.40 3.44 17.06
C ALA A 89 -5.62 2.41 16.20
N HIS A 90 -6.29 1.74 15.26
CA HIS A 90 -5.74 0.68 14.42
C HIS A 90 -6.21 0.84 12.96
N PRO A 91 -5.52 0.27 11.97
CA PRO A 91 -6.05 0.18 10.60
C PRO A 91 -7.40 -0.54 10.57
N SER A 92 -8.23 -0.27 9.59
CA SER A 92 -9.48 -1.02 9.44
C SER A 92 -9.21 -2.52 9.29
N GLY A 93 -10.01 -3.37 9.96
CA GLY A 93 -9.88 -4.82 9.82
C GLY A 93 -9.99 -5.29 8.36
N ARG A 94 -10.73 -4.55 7.55
CA ARG A 94 -10.88 -4.80 6.11
C ARG A 94 -9.56 -4.71 5.37
N ILE A 95 -8.80 -3.62 5.55
CA ILE A 95 -7.50 -3.48 4.87
C ILE A 95 -6.51 -4.54 5.37
N LEU A 96 -6.53 -4.89 6.65
CA LEU A 96 -5.66 -5.91 7.19
C LEU A 96 -5.95 -7.28 6.57
N SER A 97 -7.22 -7.69 6.47
CA SER A 97 -7.62 -8.93 5.79
C SER A 97 -7.16 -8.98 4.32
N VAL A 98 -7.23 -7.83 3.63
CA VAL A 98 -6.70 -7.72 2.26
C VAL A 98 -5.19 -7.89 2.25
N LEU A 99 -4.46 -7.13 3.09
CA LEU A 99 -3.00 -7.11 3.09
C LEU A 99 -2.40 -8.45 3.51
N ASP A 100 -2.97 -9.11 4.53
CA ASP A 100 -2.52 -10.44 4.96
C ASP A 100 -2.53 -11.45 3.81
N ARG A 101 -3.52 -11.38 2.95
CA ARG A 101 -3.64 -12.30 1.80
C ARG A 101 -2.85 -11.82 0.59
N VAL A 102 -2.88 -10.54 0.28
CA VAL A 102 -2.13 -9.95 -0.84
C VAL A 102 -0.63 -10.19 -0.65
N PHE A 103 -0.09 -9.87 0.53
CA PHE A 103 1.34 -10.03 0.80
C PHE A 103 1.74 -11.48 1.07
N TYR A 104 0.85 -12.32 1.61
CA TYR A 104 1.18 -13.73 1.80
C TYR A 104 1.19 -14.52 0.48
N ALA A 105 0.27 -14.22 -0.43
CA ALA A 105 0.20 -14.90 -1.73
C ALA A 105 1.11 -14.23 -2.78
N GLY A 106 1.06 -12.90 -2.87
CA GLY A 106 1.70 -12.13 -3.93
C GLY A 106 3.04 -11.47 -3.57
N LYS A 107 3.69 -11.82 -2.44
CA LYS A 107 4.89 -11.15 -1.95
C LYS A 107 5.92 -10.82 -3.03
N LYS A 108 6.23 -11.78 -3.90
CA LYS A 108 7.22 -11.62 -4.97
C LYS A 108 6.90 -10.51 -5.97
N VAL A 109 5.61 -10.18 -6.12
CA VAL A 109 5.13 -9.13 -7.02
C VAL A 109 5.50 -7.74 -6.50
N PHE A 110 5.61 -7.60 -5.17
CA PHE A 110 5.87 -6.34 -4.47
C PHE A 110 7.35 -6.09 -4.18
N GLU A 111 8.17 -7.14 -4.13
CA GLU A 111 9.59 -7.05 -3.76
C GLU A 111 10.34 -6.01 -4.60
N PHE A 112 11.10 -5.14 -3.92
CA PHE A 112 11.92 -4.06 -4.49
C PHE A 112 11.16 -2.96 -5.23
N LYS A 113 9.83 -2.93 -5.12
CA LYS A 113 9.00 -1.81 -5.60
C LYS A 113 8.68 -0.87 -4.44
N PRO A 114 8.70 0.45 -4.64
CA PRO A 114 8.34 1.42 -3.60
C PRO A 114 6.95 1.23 -3.04
N GLY A 115 6.82 1.33 -1.73
CA GLY A 115 5.55 1.27 -1.02
C GLY A 115 5.37 2.43 -0.05
N ALA A 116 4.13 2.87 0.14
CA ALA A 116 3.77 3.84 1.16
C ALA A 116 2.43 3.50 1.80
N SER A 117 2.28 3.85 3.07
CA SER A 117 0.99 3.85 3.75
C SER A 117 0.50 5.26 3.96
N ILE A 118 -0.81 5.46 3.90
CA ILE A 118 -1.49 6.69 4.32
C ILE A 118 -2.62 6.36 5.29
N VAL A 119 -2.86 7.27 6.23
CA VAL A 119 -3.84 7.04 7.29
C VAL A 119 -4.76 8.24 7.41
N SER A 120 -6.06 8.03 7.52
CA SER A 120 -7.03 9.07 7.79
C SER A 120 -7.72 8.85 9.14
N ALA A 121 -7.81 9.88 9.95
CA ALA A 121 -8.51 9.83 11.23
C ALA A 121 -9.25 11.14 11.54
N ARG A 122 -10.30 11.05 12.34
CA ARG A 122 -10.92 12.23 12.90
C ARG A 122 -10.02 12.90 13.95
N ARG A 123 -9.26 12.09 14.74
CA ARG A 123 -8.43 12.58 15.85
C ARG A 123 -7.19 11.74 16.05
N GLY A 124 -7.19 10.73 16.92
CA GLY A 124 -6.02 9.96 17.32
C GLY A 124 -5.88 8.61 16.62
N GLY A 125 -4.72 7.95 16.78
CA GLY A 125 -4.46 6.59 16.31
C GLY A 125 -3.80 6.49 14.93
N THR A 126 -3.44 7.61 14.32
CA THR A 126 -2.81 7.63 12.99
C THR A 126 -1.44 6.96 13.00
N VAL A 127 -0.55 7.32 13.93
CA VAL A 127 0.82 6.79 13.99
C VAL A 127 0.82 5.27 14.22
N ALA A 128 0.02 4.79 15.18
CA ALA A 128 -0.10 3.35 15.44
C ALA A 128 -0.59 2.58 14.20
N SER A 129 -1.55 3.14 13.47
CA SER A 129 -2.05 2.55 12.22
C SER A 129 -1.02 2.58 11.10
N PHE A 130 -0.26 3.66 11.00
CA PHE A 130 0.82 3.84 10.04
C PHE A 130 1.92 2.79 10.24
N ASP A 131 2.35 2.56 11.49
CA ASP A 131 3.35 1.57 11.83
C ASP A 131 2.92 0.15 11.47
N VAL A 132 1.65 -0.18 11.69
CA VAL A 132 1.11 -1.50 11.32
C VAL A 132 1.22 -1.75 9.82
N LEU A 133 0.83 -0.77 8.99
CA LEU A 133 0.88 -0.93 7.54
C LEU A 133 2.33 -1.04 7.01
N ASN A 134 3.26 -0.27 7.56
CA ASN A 134 4.65 -0.27 7.12
C ASN A 134 5.37 -1.62 7.37
N LYS A 135 4.87 -2.45 8.29
CA LYS A 135 5.42 -3.80 8.52
C LYS A 135 5.28 -4.72 7.31
N TYR A 136 4.21 -4.56 6.52
CA TYR A 136 4.03 -5.33 5.28
C TYR A 136 5.13 -5.01 4.26
N PHE A 137 5.53 -3.75 4.18
CA PHE A 137 6.57 -3.31 3.24
C PHE A 137 7.95 -3.79 3.69
N THR A 138 8.29 -3.60 4.97
CA THR A 138 9.60 -3.98 5.50
C THR A 138 9.88 -5.47 5.35
N ILE A 139 8.93 -6.35 5.70
CA ILE A 139 9.10 -7.81 5.54
C ILE A 139 9.11 -8.26 4.07
N SER A 140 8.63 -7.39 3.17
CA SER A 140 8.55 -7.69 1.73
C SER A 140 9.68 -7.05 0.91
N GLN A 141 10.73 -6.56 1.56
CA GLN A 141 11.89 -5.93 0.91
C GLN A 141 11.50 -4.74 0.02
N MET A 142 10.45 -4.01 0.40
CA MET A 142 10.00 -2.82 -0.31
C MET A 142 10.64 -1.57 0.28
N PRO A 143 11.22 -0.68 -0.54
CA PRO A 143 11.58 0.65 -0.07
C PRO A 143 10.34 1.42 0.40
N ILE A 144 10.36 1.91 1.64
CA ILE A 144 9.26 2.73 2.17
C ILE A 144 9.47 4.18 1.75
N VAL A 145 8.47 4.76 1.11
CA VAL A 145 8.51 6.16 0.69
C VAL A 145 8.01 7.06 1.83
N SER A 146 8.85 8.00 2.23
CA SER A 146 8.51 9.06 3.19
C SER A 146 8.03 10.33 2.48
N SER A 147 7.41 11.21 3.25
CA SER A 147 7.05 12.58 2.86
C SER A 147 7.72 13.60 3.78
N THR A 148 7.10 14.75 3.96
CA THR A 148 7.57 15.81 4.89
C THR A 148 7.17 15.55 6.34
N TYR A 149 6.24 14.64 6.58
CA TYR A 149 5.77 14.20 7.89
C TYR A 149 5.26 12.76 7.81
N TRP A 150 4.72 12.18 8.90
CA TRP A 150 4.00 10.89 8.81
C TRP A 150 2.78 11.04 7.91
N ASN A 151 2.55 10.08 7.04
CA ASN A 151 1.54 10.17 5.99
C ASN A 151 0.13 10.04 6.56
N ASN A 152 -0.35 11.07 7.22
CA ASN A 152 -1.69 11.09 7.78
C ASN A 152 -2.46 12.37 7.42
N VAL A 153 -3.79 12.26 7.42
CA VAL A 153 -4.72 13.38 7.27
C VAL A 153 -5.79 13.30 8.34
N HIS A 154 -6.33 14.46 8.71
CA HIS A 154 -7.37 14.58 9.72
C HIS A 154 -8.67 15.16 9.15
N GLY A 155 -9.78 14.55 9.50
CA GLY A 155 -11.12 14.99 9.11
C GLY A 155 -12.15 13.89 9.33
N ASN A 156 -13.40 14.28 9.44
CA ASN A 156 -14.54 13.40 9.62
C ASN A 156 -15.26 13.08 8.29
N ASN A 157 -15.01 13.92 7.30
CA ASN A 157 -15.55 13.80 5.93
C ASN A 157 -14.55 14.42 4.94
N LYS A 158 -14.86 14.31 3.65
CA LYS A 158 -14.02 14.83 2.56
C LYS A 158 -13.68 16.32 2.72
N LEU A 159 -14.68 17.16 3.01
CA LEU A 159 -14.50 18.62 3.10
C LEU A 159 -13.61 19.03 4.29
N GLU A 160 -13.64 18.27 5.37
CA GLU A 160 -12.74 18.52 6.51
C GLU A 160 -11.30 18.11 6.19
N VAL A 161 -11.08 16.98 5.51
CA VAL A 161 -9.74 16.56 5.06
C VAL A 161 -9.13 17.58 4.10
N GLU A 162 -9.92 18.16 3.20
CA GLU A 162 -9.45 19.22 2.29
C GLU A 162 -9.00 20.48 3.02
N LYS A 163 -9.45 20.71 4.26
CA LYS A 163 -9.01 21.81 5.14
C LYS A 163 -7.77 21.48 5.98
N ASP A 164 -7.38 20.22 6.05
CA ASP A 164 -6.11 19.79 6.67
C ASP A 164 -4.95 20.09 5.71
N LEU A 165 -4.56 21.35 5.65
CA LEU A 165 -3.57 21.84 4.68
C LEU A 165 -2.22 21.13 4.82
N GLU A 166 -1.77 20.86 6.06
CA GLU A 166 -0.53 20.13 6.32
C GLU A 166 -0.62 18.68 5.87
N GLY A 167 -1.71 17.99 6.22
CA GLY A 167 -1.95 16.62 5.77
C GLY A 167 -2.04 16.51 4.26
N MET A 168 -2.76 17.42 3.59
CA MET A 168 -2.87 17.42 2.13
C MET A 168 -1.53 17.77 1.44
N GLN A 169 -0.72 18.66 2.01
CA GLN A 169 0.64 18.90 1.54
C GLN A 169 1.53 17.67 1.71
N THR A 170 1.41 16.98 2.85
CA THR A 170 2.11 15.71 3.11
C THR A 170 1.77 14.67 2.06
N MET A 171 0.49 14.53 1.68
CA MET A 171 0.06 13.62 0.60
C MET A 171 0.65 14.02 -0.76
N TYR A 172 0.64 15.31 -1.07
CA TYR A 172 1.24 15.80 -2.31
C TYR A 172 2.75 15.53 -2.37
N SER A 173 3.46 15.82 -1.28
CA SER A 173 4.91 15.55 -1.16
C SER A 173 5.23 14.06 -1.25
N LEU A 174 4.38 13.19 -0.68
CA LEU A 174 4.51 11.75 -0.81
C LEU A 174 4.51 11.30 -2.26
N GLY A 175 3.58 11.81 -3.08
CA GLY A 175 3.52 11.47 -4.50
C GLY A 175 4.77 11.94 -5.26
N LYS A 176 5.27 13.15 -4.99
CA LYS A 176 6.53 13.66 -5.59
C LYS A 176 7.73 12.78 -5.21
N ASN A 177 7.86 12.41 -3.93
CA ASN A 177 8.95 11.57 -3.46
C ASN A 177 8.88 10.16 -4.06
N MET A 178 7.67 9.58 -4.17
CA MET A 178 7.47 8.29 -4.82
C MET A 178 7.82 8.35 -6.31
N ALA A 179 7.41 9.40 -7.00
CA ALA A 179 7.75 9.60 -8.41
C ALA A 179 9.26 9.67 -8.62
N TRP A 180 9.95 10.44 -7.79
CA TRP A 180 11.42 10.54 -7.83
C TRP A 180 12.07 9.18 -7.62
N LEU A 181 11.67 8.41 -6.60
CA LEU A 181 12.25 7.10 -6.31
C LEU A 181 11.99 6.09 -7.43
N ILE A 182 10.78 6.04 -8.00
CA ILE A 182 10.46 5.16 -9.13
C ILE A 182 11.32 5.51 -10.35
N LYS A 183 11.49 6.80 -10.65
CA LYS A 183 12.36 7.26 -11.75
C LYS A 183 13.82 6.88 -11.52
N CYS A 184 14.31 6.97 -10.27
CA CYS A 184 15.67 6.53 -9.91
C CYS A 184 15.85 5.02 -10.12
N ILE A 185 14.88 4.21 -9.66
CA ILE A 185 14.91 2.75 -9.83
C ILE A 185 14.89 2.38 -11.32
N GLU A 186 14.03 3.01 -12.09
CA GLU A 186 13.92 2.75 -13.51
C GLU A 186 15.20 3.16 -14.28
N ASN A 187 15.79 4.30 -13.93
CA ASN A 187 17.07 4.73 -14.48
C ASN A 187 18.22 3.78 -14.06
N GLY A 188 18.19 3.29 -12.82
CA GLY A 188 19.13 2.28 -12.35
C GLY A 188 19.09 1.01 -13.20
N LYS A 189 17.90 0.49 -13.46
CA LYS A 189 17.71 -0.69 -14.34
C LYS A 189 18.28 -0.48 -15.74
N LYS A 190 18.08 0.71 -16.32
CA LYS A 190 18.62 1.06 -17.65
C LYS A 190 20.15 1.15 -17.69
N ASN A 191 20.79 1.32 -16.53
CA ASN A 191 22.23 1.38 -16.35
C ASN A 191 22.78 0.14 -15.63
N ASP A 192 22.14 -1.01 -15.79
CA ASP A 192 22.55 -2.32 -15.25
C ASP A 192 22.69 -2.39 -13.73
N ILE A 193 22.07 -1.48 -12.99
CA ILE A 193 21.95 -1.57 -11.53
C ILE A 193 20.80 -2.51 -11.20
N ASN A 194 21.16 -3.76 -10.94
CA ASN A 194 20.18 -4.81 -10.65
C ASN A 194 19.82 -4.87 -9.18
N LYS A 195 18.59 -5.34 -8.89
CA LYS A 195 18.17 -5.64 -7.52
C LYS A 195 19.07 -6.74 -6.95
N PRO A 196 19.37 -6.71 -5.62
CA PRO A 196 20.20 -7.74 -4.99
C PRO A 196 19.50 -9.10 -4.97
N GLU A 197 20.29 -10.15 -5.12
CA GLU A 197 19.85 -11.53 -4.86
C GLU A 197 20.13 -11.88 -3.40
N ASN A 198 19.06 -11.92 -2.58
CA ASN A 198 19.19 -12.21 -1.15
C ASN A 198 18.90 -13.67 -0.85
N LYS A 199 19.89 -14.34 -0.22
CA LYS A 199 19.68 -15.69 0.31
C LYS A 199 18.85 -15.64 1.59
N VAL A 200 17.68 -16.28 1.59
CA VAL A 200 16.81 -16.35 2.77
C VAL A 200 17.14 -17.56 3.61
N ILE A 201 17.57 -17.34 4.86
CA ILE A 201 17.75 -18.40 5.87
C ILE A 201 16.56 -18.35 6.82
N LYS A 202 15.91 -19.48 7.03
CA LYS A 202 14.80 -19.61 7.98
C LYS A 202 15.27 -20.35 9.22
N THR A 203 15.01 -19.76 10.39
CA THR A 203 15.27 -20.41 11.69
C THR A 203 13.95 -20.89 12.27
N ASN A 204 13.91 -22.15 12.70
CA ASN A 204 12.82 -22.68 13.51
C ASN A 204 13.28 -22.68 14.97
N PHE A 205 12.59 -21.94 15.85
CA PHE A 205 12.91 -21.87 17.29
C PHE A 205 12.43 -23.10 18.07
N ILE A 206 11.56 -23.93 17.49
CA ILE A 206 11.11 -25.20 18.07
C ILE A 206 11.98 -26.31 17.49
N ARG A 207 12.78 -26.93 18.33
CA ARG A 207 13.67 -28.06 17.99
C ARG A 207 13.09 -29.37 18.48
#